data_f9e4cf4b97e22fea70bf16ef40d728a0
#
_entry.id   f9e4cf4b97e22fea70bf16ef40d728a0
#
_cell.length_a   1.000
_cell.length_b   1.000
_cell.length_c   1.000
_cell.angle_alpha   90.00
_cell.angle_beta   90.00
_cell.angle_gamma   90.00
#
_symmetry.space_group_name_H-M   'P 1'
#
loop_
_entity.id
_entity.type
_entity.pdbx_description
1 polymer ?
#
loop_
_entity_poly.entity_id
_entity_poly.type
_entity_poly.pdbx_seq_one_letter_code
_entity_poly.pdbx_strand_id
1 'polypeptide(L)'
;MKGSKAIKVGFIGCGAIFSHYADVIKNHIPNISIVSVCDMDETKRESVESIESAKFYTNIHKMIDQQKLDVCFILTPSGVHFEHSKICLNAGINTFIEKPITLKIEDALELNQLAKENGAVLGVVYQNRFNKPIKLIKQIIDDDLMGKRILTSVRLFWSRNNEYYKG
;
A
#
# COMPACT_ATOMS: atom_id res chain seq x y z
N MET A 1 -7.52 -2.78 30.96
CA MET A 1 -7.76 -2.50 29.52
C MET A 1 -7.53 -3.81 28.78
N LYS A 2 -8.52 -4.34 28.07
CA LYS A 2 -8.32 -5.52 27.21
C LYS A 2 -7.37 -5.10 26.10
N GLY A 3 -6.18 -5.71 26.04
CA GLY A 3 -5.21 -5.43 24.98
C GLY A 3 -5.86 -5.64 23.63
N SER A 4 -5.89 -4.60 22.79
CA SER A 4 -6.35 -4.73 21.41
C SER A 4 -5.45 -5.74 20.69
N LYS A 5 -6.06 -6.72 20.05
CA LYS A 5 -5.35 -7.71 19.24
C LYS A 5 -4.53 -6.98 18.18
N ALA A 6 -3.24 -7.28 18.05
CA ALA A 6 -2.39 -6.69 17.03
C ALA A 6 -2.94 -7.00 15.63
N ILE A 7 -2.97 -5.98 14.77
CA ILE A 7 -3.35 -6.10 13.36
C ILE A 7 -2.22 -6.83 12.63
N LYS A 8 -2.55 -7.91 11.95
CA LYS A 8 -1.60 -8.73 11.19
C LYS A 8 -1.50 -8.26 9.76
N VAL A 9 -0.32 -7.81 9.38
CA VAL A 9 -0.05 -7.25 8.06
C VAL A 9 0.81 -8.18 7.23
N GLY A 10 0.41 -8.37 5.96
CA GLY A 10 1.23 -8.96 4.91
C GLY A 10 1.67 -7.93 3.89
N PHE A 11 2.82 -8.16 3.26
CA PHE A 11 3.31 -7.36 2.14
C PHE A 11 3.47 -8.23 0.90
N ILE A 12 3.10 -7.69 -0.27
CA ILE A 12 3.38 -8.27 -1.59
C ILE A 12 4.25 -7.28 -2.34
N GLY A 13 5.51 -7.68 -2.57
CA GLY A 13 6.59 -6.87 -3.12
C GLY A 13 7.57 -6.37 -2.04
N CYS A 14 8.84 -6.73 -2.18
CA CYS A 14 9.96 -6.30 -1.33
C CYS A 14 10.90 -5.34 -2.09
N GLY A 15 10.36 -4.49 -2.96
CA GLY A 15 11.14 -3.47 -3.67
C GLY A 15 11.62 -2.33 -2.77
N ALA A 16 12.15 -1.27 -3.38
CA ALA A 16 12.79 -0.15 -2.67
C ALA A 16 11.89 0.52 -1.60
N ILE A 17 10.56 0.52 -1.80
CA ILE A 17 9.64 1.17 -0.85
C ILE A 17 9.33 0.30 0.38
N PHE A 18 9.52 -1.02 0.31
CA PHE A 18 9.19 -1.95 1.39
C PHE A 18 9.92 -1.63 2.69
N SER A 19 11.22 -1.35 2.63
CA SER A 19 12.04 -1.03 3.81
C SER A 19 11.49 0.18 4.57
N HIS A 20 11.00 1.20 3.85
CA HIS A 20 10.39 2.38 4.46
C HIS A 20 9.08 2.02 5.20
N TYR A 21 8.21 1.18 4.61
CA TYR A 21 7.00 0.72 5.28
C TYR A 21 7.30 -0.11 6.51
N ALA A 22 8.25 -1.03 6.41
CA ALA A 22 8.66 -1.87 7.53
C ALA A 22 9.20 -1.05 8.69
N ASP A 23 10.05 -0.06 8.40
CA ASP A 23 10.63 0.86 9.39
C ASP A 23 9.54 1.70 10.08
N VAL A 24 8.63 2.30 9.33
CA VAL A 24 7.51 3.09 9.87
C VAL A 24 6.62 2.24 10.78
N ILE A 25 6.26 1.04 10.37
CA ILE A 25 5.43 0.15 11.18
C ILE A 25 6.16 -0.22 12.46
N LYS A 26 7.42 -0.66 12.35
CA LYS A 26 8.22 -1.11 13.50
C LYS A 26 8.41 -0.01 14.55
N ASN A 27 8.68 1.21 14.10
CA ASN A 27 9.12 2.28 15.01
C ASN A 27 8.01 3.26 15.41
N HIS A 28 6.90 3.34 14.64
CA HIS A 28 5.93 4.41 14.83
C HIS A 28 4.47 3.94 14.96
N ILE A 29 4.16 2.67 14.68
CA ILE A 29 2.77 2.20 14.72
C ILE A 29 2.65 1.01 15.68
N PRO A 30 2.36 1.26 16.96
CA PRO A 30 2.09 0.18 17.89
C PRO A 30 0.82 -0.59 17.49
N ASN A 31 0.73 -1.84 17.87
CA ASN A 31 -0.39 -2.74 17.58
C ASN A 31 -0.51 -3.19 16.11
N ILE A 32 0.53 -3.02 15.29
CA ILE A 32 0.63 -3.66 13.98
C ILE A 32 1.81 -4.64 14.00
N SER A 33 1.60 -5.84 13.46
CA SER A 33 2.64 -6.85 13.30
C SER A 33 2.78 -7.25 11.84
N ILE A 34 3.98 -7.13 11.29
CA ILE A 34 4.30 -7.69 9.97
C ILE A 34 4.50 -9.19 10.16
N VAL A 35 3.60 -10.00 9.63
CA VAL A 35 3.61 -11.46 9.82
C VAL A 35 4.03 -12.21 8.58
N SER A 36 3.98 -11.59 7.41
CA SER A 36 4.42 -12.21 6.16
C SER A 36 4.80 -11.20 5.10
N VAL A 37 5.71 -11.61 4.24
CA VAL A 37 6.16 -10.86 3.08
C VAL A 37 6.28 -11.81 1.90
N CYS A 38 5.81 -11.40 0.74
CA CYS A 38 5.86 -12.17 -0.50
C CYS A 38 6.59 -11.41 -1.59
N ASP A 39 7.60 -12.03 -2.18
CA ASP A 39 8.24 -11.55 -3.40
C ASP A 39 8.66 -12.76 -4.25
N MET A 40 8.53 -12.66 -5.58
CA MET A 40 8.94 -13.74 -6.47
C MET A 40 10.47 -13.92 -6.54
N ASP A 41 11.22 -12.88 -6.18
CA ASP A 41 12.68 -12.88 -6.08
C ASP A 41 13.13 -13.42 -4.71
N GLU A 42 13.59 -14.66 -4.68
CA GLU A 42 14.08 -15.33 -3.46
C GLU A 42 15.22 -14.58 -2.78
N THR A 43 16.01 -13.79 -3.52
CA THR A 43 17.12 -13.00 -2.94
C THR A 43 16.65 -11.92 -1.98
N LYS A 44 15.37 -11.53 -2.06
CA LYS A 44 14.75 -10.56 -1.14
C LYS A 44 14.51 -11.12 0.27
N ARG A 45 14.65 -12.42 0.48
CA ARG A 45 14.47 -13.06 1.78
C ARG A 45 15.32 -12.42 2.88
N GLU A 46 16.57 -12.11 2.59
CA GLU A 46 17.49 -11.50 3.56
C GLU A 46 16.97 -10.15 4.10
N SER A 47 16.29 -9.36 3.25
CA SER A 47 15.71 -8.08 3.67
C SER A 47 14.54 -8.24 4.66
N VAL A 48 13.97 -9.44 4.75
CA VAL A 48 12.84 -9.77 5.63
C VAL A 48 13.30 -10.41 6.94
N GLU A 49 14.48 -11.03 6.98
CA GLU A 49 15.03 -11.71 8.17
C GLU A 49 15.19 -10.77 9.37
N SER A 50 15.40 -9.48 9.14
CA SER A 50 15.45 -8.46 10.19
C SER A 50 14.09 -8.22 10.89
N ILE A 51 13.01 -8.79 10.36
CA ILE A 51 11.63 -8.69 10.89
C ILE A 51 11.29 -10.01 11.56
N GLU A 52 11.56 -10.11 12.86
CA GLU A 52 11.54 -11.33 13.67
C GLU A 52 10.25 -12.16 13.56
N SER A 53 9.11 -11.52 13.28
CA SER A 53 7.79 -12.16 13.18
C SER A 53 7.36 -12.49 11.74
N ALA A 54 8.10 -12.06 10.73
CA ALA A 54 7.68 -12.18 9.34
C ALA A 54 8.19 -13.47 8.69
N LYS A 55 7.29 -14.17 8.01
CA LYS A 55 7.64 -15.29 7.13
C LYS A 55 7.72 -14.82 5.68
N PHE A 56 8.76 -15.25 4.99
CA PHE A 56 8.94 -14.96 3.56
C PHE A 56 8.29 -16.02 2.69
N TYR A 57 7.64 -15.60 1.62
CA TYR A 57 6.97 -16.42 0.62
C TYR A 57 7.35 -15.99 -0.80
N THR A 58 7.40 -16.94 -1.73
CA THR A 58 7.55 -16.66 -3.16
C THR A 58 6.24 -16.81 -3.93
N ASN A 59 5.16 -17.17 -3.23
CA ASN A 59 3.85 -17.38 -3.84
C ASN A 59 2.76 -16.75 -2.96
N ILE A 60 1.97 -15.86 -3.55
CA ILE A 60 0.92 -15.09 -2.87
C ILE A 60 -0.15 -16.02 -2.30
N HIS A 61 -0.61 -17.02 -3.06
CA HIS A 61 -1.65 -17.94 -2.61
C HIS A 61 -1.19 -18.72 -1.39
N LYS A 62 0.05 -19.24 -1.39
CA LYS A 62 0.62 -19.92 -0.22
C LYS A 62 0.69 -19.02 1.00
N MET A 63 1.05 -17.74 0.80
CA MET A 63 1.07 -16.77 1.89
C MET A 63 -0.32 -16.59 2.49
N ILE A 64 -1.33 -16.36 1.66
CA ILE A 64 -2.72 -16.13 2.11
C ILE A 64 -3.30 -17.37 2.78
N ASP A 65 -3.07 -18.56 2.24
CA ASP A 65 -3.56 -19.82 2.80
C ASP A 65 -2.95 -20.14 4.19
N GLN A 66 -1.68 -19.79 4.40
CA GLN A 66 -0.95 -20.10 5.62
C GLN A 66 -0.96 -18.99 6.68
N GLN A 67 -1.32 -17.77 6.31
CA GLN A 67 -1.31 -16.61 7.19
C GLN A 67 -2.71 -16.01 7.32
N LYS A 68 -3.13 -15.78 8.57
CA LYS A 68 -4.35 -14.99 8.82
C LYS A 68 -3.98 -13.52 8.79
N LEU A 69 -4.25 -12.85 7.67
CA LEU A 69 -3.96 -11.44 7.46
C LEU A 69 -5.20 -10.60 7.73
N ASP A 70 -5.04 -9.52 8.47
CA ASP A 70 -6.07 -8.49 8.61
C ASP A 70 -5.95 -7.45 7.49
N VAL A 71 -4.72 -7.20 7.01
CA VAL A 71 -4.40 -6.23 5.97
C VAL A 71 -3.26 -6.74 5.08
N CYS A 72 -3.34 -6.48 3.78
CA CYS A 72 -2.25 -6.71 2.84
C CYS A 72 -1.86 -5.40 2.12
N PHE A 73 -0.56 -5.11 2.04
CA PHE A 73 -0.02 -4.02 1.25
C PHE A 73 0.54 -4.53 -0.06
N ILE A 74 0.12 -3.91 -1.18
CA ILE A 74 0.61 -4.20 -2.52
C ILE A 74 1.64 -3.16 -2.89
N LEU A 75 2.92 -3.57 -2.91
CA LEU A 75 4.09 -2.73 -3.18
C LEU A 75 4.84 -3.17 -4.44
N THR A 76 4.19 -3.94 -5.27
CA THR A 76 4.73 -4.47 -6.52
C THR A 76 4.77 -3.42 -7.63
N PRO A 77 5.38 -3.69 -8.80
CA PRO A 77 5.27 -2.80 -9.95
C PRO A 77 3.82 -2.56 -10.38
N SER A 78 3.54 -1.35 -10.85
CA SER A 78 2.16 -0.90 -11.14
C SER A 78 1.38 -1.78 -12.12
N GLY A 79 2.11 -2.48 -13.02
CA GLY A 79 1.50 -3.37 -14.03
C GLY A 79 0.80 -4.60 -13.44
N VAL A 80 1.12 -4.98 -12.20
CA VAL A 80 0.56 -6.17 -11.53
C VAL A 80 -0.25 -5.83 -10.28
N HIS A 81 -0.51 -4.55 -10.02
CA HIS A 81 -1.32 -4.09 -8.88
C HIS A 81 -2.72 -4.71 -8.90
N PHE A 82 -3.36 -4.72 -10.07
CA PHE A 82 -4.70 -5.27 -10.24
C PHE A 82 -4.76 -6.75 -9.83
N GLU A 83 -3.92 -7.60 -10.41
CA GLU A 83 -3.93 -9.04 -10.16
C GLU A 83 -3.65 -9.37 -8.68
N HIS A 84 -2.65 -8.74 -8.10
CA HIS A 84 -2.29 -9.00 -6.70
C HIS A 84 -3.37 -8.52 -5.74
N SER A 85 -3.97 -7.36 -6.01
CA SER A 85 -5.06 -6.83 -5.19
C SER A 85 -6.32 -7.68 -5.30
N LYS A 86 -6.64 -8.15 -6.49
CA LYS A 86 -7.77 -9.05 -6.75
C LYS A 86 -7.66 -10.35 -5.94
N ILE A 87 -6.47 -10.93 -5.86
CA ILE A 87 -6.22 -12.13 -5.03
C ILE A 87 -6.53 -11.85 -3.57
N CYS A 88 -6.02 -10.73 -3.02
CA CYS A 88 -6.25 -10.37 -1.61
C CYS A 88 -7.72 -10.06 -1.32
N LEU A 89 -8.38 -9.28 -2.18
CA LEU A 89 -9.78 -8.89 -1.99
C LEU A 89 -10.72 -10.10 -2.09
N ASN A 90 -10.46 -11.04 -3.00
CA ASN A 90 -11.23 -12.29 -3.10
C ASN A 90 -11.09 -13.16 -1.84
N ALA A 91 -9.98 -13.04 -1.13
CA ALA A 91 -9.79 -13.70 0.17
C ALA A 91 -10.39 -12.89 1.35
N GLY A 92 -11.10 -11.79 1.09
CA GLY A 92 -11.69 -10.93 2.12
C GLY A 92 -10.66 -10.13 2.93
N ILE A 93 -9.44 -9.95 2.42
CA ILE A 93 -8.36 -9.25 3.12
C ILE A 93 -8.41 -7.77 2.75
N ASN A 94 -8.41 -6.89 3.77
CA ASN A 94 -8.28 -5.45 3.55
C ASN A 94 -6.98 -5.17 2.78
N THR A 95 -7.06 -4.38 1.72
CA THR A 95 -5.95 -4.23 0.78
C THR A 95 -5.58 -2.76 0.59
N PHE A 96 -4.32 -2.42 0.81
CA PHE A 96 -3.75 -1.13 0.49
C PHE A 96 -2.77 -1.25 -0.68
N ILE A 97 -2.93 -0.39 -1.68
CA ILE A 97 -2.17 -0.44 -2.93
C ILE A 97 -1.31 0.82 -3.04
N GLU A 98 -0.04 0.66 -3.43
CA GLU A 98 0.76 1.80 -3.86
C GLU A 98 0.16 2.45 -5.11
N LYS A 99 0.45 3.73 -5.26
CA LYS A 99 -0.02 4.48 -6.43
C LYS A 99 0.75 4.07 -7.71
N PRO A 100 0.10 4.07 -8.87
CA PRO A 100 -1.34 4.22 -9.09
C PRO A 100 -2.10 2.95 -8.66
N ILE A 101 -3.40 3.07 -8.37
CA ILE A 101 -4.23 1.90 -8.00
C ILE A 101 -4.14 0.80 -9.04
N THR A 102 -4.30 1.16 -10.33
CA THR A 102 -4.17 0.31 -11.52
C THR A 102 -3.76 1.18 -12.70
N LEU A 103 -3.46 0.56 -13.85
CA LEU A 103 -3.17 1.26 -15.10
C LEU A 103 -4.41 1.49 -15.97
N LYS A 104 -5.55 0.86 -15.64
CA LYS A 104 -6.82 0.98 -16.36
C LYS A 104 -7.94 1.36 -15.39
N ILE A 105 -8.87 2.16 -15.85
CA ILE A 105 -10.01 2.59 -15.03
C ILE A 105 -10.94 1.40 -14.72
N GLU A 106 -11.16 0.53 -15.70
CA GLU A 106 -12.00 -0.66 -15.58
C GLU A 106 -11.51 -1.57 -14.45
N ASP A 107 -10.20 -1.81 -14.37
CA ASP A 107 -9.57 -2.61 -13.31
C ASP A 107 -9.79 -1.98 -11.92
N ALA A 108 -9.69 -0.65 -11.83
CA ALA A 108 -9.94 0.06 -10.56
C ALA A 108 -11.40 -0.05 -10.11
N LEU A 109 -12.34 0.01 -11.05
CA LEU A 109 -13.77 -0.16 -10.78
C LEU A 109 -14.06 -1.60 -10.33
N GLU A 110 -13.46 -2.59 -10.97
CA GLU A 110 -13.58 -4.00 -10.57
C GLU A 110 -13.04 -4.24 -9.16
N LEU A 111 -11.85 -3.73 -8.82
CA LEU A 111 -11.32 -3.85 -7.46
C LEU A 111 -12.24 -3.22 -6.40
N ASN A 112 -12.82 -2.07 -6.72
CA ASN A 112 -13.75 -1.41 -5.80
C ASN A 112 -15.04 -2.22 -5.60
N GLN A 113 -15.52 -2.89 -6.66
CA GLN A 113 -16.67 -3.78 -6.57
C GLN A 113 -16.35 -5.02 -5.74
N LEU A 114 -15.21 -5.68 -6.01
CA LEU A 114 -14.75 -6.85 -5.24
C LEU A 114 -14.58 -6.55 -3.76
N ALA A 115 -14.02 -5.38 -3.42
CA ALA A 115 -13.88 -4.98 -2.02
C ALA A 115 -15.24 -4.91 -1.32
N LYS A 116 -16.26 -4.32 -1.98
CA LYS A 116 -17.63 -4.24 -1.43
C LYS A 116 -18.26 -5.61 -1.27
N GLU A 117 -18.14 -6.48 -2.28
CA GLU A 117 -18.72 -7.83 -2.29
C GLU A 117 -18.15 -8.72 -1.19
N ASN A 118 -16.86 -8.59 -0.92
CA ASN A 118 -16.17 -9.38 0.10
C ASN A 118 -16.07 -8.68 1.46
N GLY A 119 -16.71 -7.51 1.64
CA GLY A 119 -16.69 -6.77 2.90
C GLY A 119 -15.30 -6.28 3.32
N ALA A 120 -14.40 -6.12 2.37
CA ALA A 120 -13.03 -5.67 2.58
C ALA A 120 -12.87 -4.17 2.30
N VAL A 121 -11.88 -3.56 2.94
CA VAL A 121 -11.49 -2.17 2.67
C VAL A 121 -10.44 -2.14 1.57
N LEU A 122 -10.66 -1.34 0.54
CA LEU A 122 -9.68 -1.01 -0.48
C LEU A 122 -9.16 0.40 -0.26
N GLY A 123 -7.85 0.55 -0.05
CA GLY A 123 -7.18 1.83 0.12
C GLY A 123 -6.07 2.03 -0.91
N VAL A 124 -5.82 3.28 -1.30
CA VAL A 124 -4.70 3.65 -2.17
C VAL A 124 -3.81 4.65 -1.46
N VAL A 125 -2.50 4.44 -1.55
CA VAL A 125 -1.53 5.27 -0.84
C VAL A 125 -1.25 6.54 -1.63
N TYR A 126 -1.83 7.64 -1.17
CA TYR A 126 -1.58 8.99 -1.66
C TYR A 126 -1.05 9.87 -0.52
N GLN A 127 0.15 9.56 -0.03
CA GLN A 127 0.74 10.13 1.19
C GLN A 127 0.84 11.67 1.16
N ASN A 128 1.01 12.28 0.00
CA ASN A 128 1.09 13.73 -0.14
C ASN A 128 -0.18 14.48 0.35
N ARG A 129 -1.32 13.79 0.40
CA ARG A 129 -2.57 14.35 0.96
C ARG A 129 -2.43 14.76 2.42
N PHE A 130 -1.48 14.15 3.13
CA PHE A 130 -1.25 14.41 4.55
C PHE A 130 -0.22 15.52 4.83
N ASN A 131 0.45 16.04 3.81
CA ASN A 131 1.37 17.15 3.94
C ASN A 131 0.64 18.42 4.40
N LYS A 132 1.23 19.16 5.35
CA LYS A 132 0.62 20.36 5.95
C LYS A 132 0.13 21.38 4.89
N PRO A 133 0.93 21.75 3.86
CA PRO A 133 0.46 22.67 2.81
C PRO A 133 -0.76 22.15 2.04
N ILE A 134 -0.78 20.85 1.74
CA ILE A 134 -1.90 20.24 1.01
C ILE A 134 -3.18 20.23 1.85
N LYS A 135 -3.06 19.91 3.14
CA LYS A 135 -4.20 20.00 4.07
C LYS A 135 -4.74 21.41 4.18
N LEU A 136 -3.85 22.41 4.26
CA LEU A 136 -4.25 23.82 4.30
C LEU A 136 -4.98 24.25 3.03
N ILE A 137 -4.42 23.91 1.85
CA ILE A 137 -5.09 24.20 0.56
C ILE A 137 -6.46 23.53 0.51
N LYS A 138 -6.56 22.26 0.93
CA LYS A 138 -7.85 21.55 0.99
C LYS A 138 -8.86 22.27 1.86
N GLN A 139 -8.46 22.70 3.06
CA GLN A 139 -9.31 23.47 3.96
C GLN A 139 -9.79 24.79 3.34
N ILE A 140 -8.88 25.58 2.75
CA ILE A 140 -9.21 26.83 2.08
C ILE A 140 -10.25 26.61 0.95
N ILE A 141 -10.13 25.47 0.23
CA ILE A 141 -11.08 25.08 -0.81
C ILE A 141 -12.44 24.68 -0.21
N ASP A 142 -12.45 23.91 0.87
CA ASP A 142 -13.68 23.42 1.52
C ASP A 142 -14.46 24.56 2.18
N ASP A 143 -13.75 25.55 2.72
CA ASP A 143 -14.33 26.75 3.34
C ASP A 143 -14.75 27.80 2.28
N ASP A 144 -14.66 27.49 0.98
CA ASP A 144 -14.98 28.33 -0.17
C ASP A 144 -14.27 29.71 -0.17
N LEU A 145 -13.09 29.79 0.48
CA LEU A 145 -12.34 31.05 0.59
C LEU A 145 -11.66 31.49 -0.71
N MET A 146 -11.61 30.63 -1.73
CA MET A 146 -11.03 30.91 -3.05
C MET A 146 -12.08 31.26 -4.11
N GLY A 147 -13.37 31.13 -3.79
CA GLY A 147 -14.45 31.30 -4.75
C GLY A 147 -14.36 30.33 -5.93
N LYS A 148 -14.90 30.74 -7.09
CA LYS A 148 -14.89 29.90 -8.31
C LYS A 148 -13.48 29.74 -8.86
N ARG A 149 -12.95 28.52 -8.83
CA ARG A 149 -11.64 28.18 -9.40
C ARG A 149 -11.73 28.07 -10.92
N ILE A 150 -10.97 28.89 -11.62
CA ILE A 150 -10.94 28.93 -13.09
C ILE A 150 -9.77 28.12 -13.63
N LEU A 151 -8.61 28.22 -12.97
CA LEU A 151 -7.39 27.51 -13.36
C LEU A 151 -6.59 27.10 -12.13
N THR A 152 -6.04 25.89 -12.16
CA THR A 152 -5.08 25.42 -11.18
C THR A 152 -3.83 24.93 -11.92
N SER A 153 -2.65 25.38 -11.49
CA SER A 153 -1.37 24.91 -12.03
C SER A 153 -0.49 24.38 -10.90
N VAL A 154 0.07 23.21 -11.09
CA VAL A 154 1.03 22.59 -10.16
C VAL A 154 2.31 22.33 -10.91
N ARG A 155 3.45 22.78 -10.36
CA ARG A 155 4.77 22.51 -10.93
C ARG A 155 5.60 21.77 -9.91
N LEU A 156 6.11 20.59 -10.31
CA LEU A 156 6.94 19.73 -9.49
C LEU A 156 8.27 19.49 -10.19
N PHE A 157 9.37 19.86 -9.54
CA PHE A 157 10.72 19.65 -10.04
C PHE A 157 11.44 18.65 -9.16
N TRP A 158 11.67 17.44 -9.67
CA TRP A 158 12.44 16.40 -9.01
C TRP A 158 13.67 16.03 -9.83
N SER A 159 14.82 16.04 -9.20
CA SER A 159 16.02 15.47 -9.80
C SER A 159 16.00 13.94 -9.64
N ARG A 160 16.32 13.23 -10.71
CA ARG A 160 16.56 11.79 -10.73
C ARG A 160 17.85 11.53 -11.50
N ASN A 161 18.71 10.71 -10.93
CA ASN A 161 19.93 10.25 -11.60
C ASN A 161 19.62 9.04 -12.50
N ASN A 162 20.59 8.63 -13.32
CA ASN A 162 20.45 7.52 -14.24
C ASN A 162 20.19 6.18 -13.54
N GLU A 163 20.64 6.01 -12.29
CA GLU A 163 20.43 4.78 -11.52
C GLU A 163 18.93 4.57 -11.18
N TYR A 164 18.20 5.63 -10.96
CA TYR A 164 16.77 5.58 -10.70
C TYR A 164 15.97 4.90 -11.84
N TYR A 165 16.45 5.02 -13.09
CA TYR A 165 15.76 4.48 -14.27
C TYR A 165 16.25 3.09 -14.68
N LYS A 166 17.23 2.51 -13.97
CA LYS A 166 17.77 1.17 -14.26
C LYS A 166 17.11 0.05 -13.47
N GLY A 167 16.26 0.38 -12.47
CA GLY A 167 15.59 -0.58 -11.58
C GLY A 167 14.27 -1.10 -12.13
#